data_c56c6be2c25eed90fe90d5ac9c59854e
#
_entry.id   c56c6be2c25eed90fe90d5ac9c59854e
#
_cell.length_a   1.000
_cell.length_b   1.000
_cell.length_c   1.000
_cell.angle_alpha   90.00
_cell.angle_beta   90.00
_cell.angle_gamma   90.00
#
_symmetry.space_group_name_H-M   'P 1'
#
loop_
_entity.id
_entity.type
_entity.pdbx_description
1 polymer ?
#
loop_
_entity_poly.entity_id
_entity_poly.type
_entity_poly.pdbx_seq_one_letter_code
_entity_poly.pdbx_strand_id
1 'polypeptide(L)'
;MDVAVWNSIFVAVIYFLYFAVILTTIFVVILDNRSPVKTMAWILVLFFLPVAGWILYLFFGRSTRKERLISRKGYARLSKRPMAAYQEQPSVMAEHGKQRLMDFFSRVNNALPFSGNRVTVYTDAVSMLSDLLKDIYRARHHIHLEFYIFEDDAVGRLVRDALIDRARDGVKIRVLYDDVGCWKVPHDFYEQMLCEGIEVLSFLKVRFPRFTSKVNYRNHRKIVVIDGCVGFIGGMNLAERYVKGLGKGNWRDTHVRLEGKVVYGLQTAFLTDWYAIDRTLLTSAEYFPPISVKGGVLGQSVTSDPVGEWRDIMQGLMMAICSARRYFYVQTPYFLPNEEVMTALQTVALAGVDVRLMLPKRGDTWLIHKGSLSYLSEMMKAGVKIYLYKKGFLHSKLMVCDDELSTVGSTNMDFRSFEHNFEANAFFYDKETAMTLKEIFLADQKDCFLLSARIWEKRSWKNKITESVVRLLAPLL
;
A
#
# COMPACT_ATOMS: atom_id res chain seq x y z
N MET A 1 13.44 30.09 55.65
CA MET A 1 13.43 28.72 55.00
C MET A 1 14.40 28.81 53.85
N ASP A 2 15.55 28.07 53.94
CA ASP A 2 16.68 28.28 53.06
C ASP A 2 16.37 27.96 51.58
N VAL A 3 16.90 28.78 50.69
CA VAL A 3 16.87 28.59 49.21
C VAL A 3 17.30 27.18 48.83
N ALA A 4 18.27 26.59 49.60
CA ALA A 4 18.74 25.22 49.43
C ALA A 4 17.63 24.17 49.67
N VAL A 5 16.76 24.39 50.65
CA VAL A 5 15.61 23.48 50.95
C VAL A 5 14.60 23.53 49.82
N TRP A 6 14.28 24.74 49.32
CA TRP A 6 13.39 24.90 48.18
C TRP A 6 13.92 24.24 46.89
N ASN A 7 15.23 24.39 46.61
CA ASN A 7 15.87 23.70 45.46
C ASN A 7 15.80 22.18 45.61
N SER A 8 16.04 21.63 46.81
CA SER A 8 15.98 20.18 47.05
C SER A 8 14.57 19.64 46.90
N ILE A 9 13.54 20.35 47.38
CA ILE A 9 12.14 19.99 47.22
C ILE A 9 11.75 20.06 45.74
N PHE A 10 12.15 21.10 45.02
CA PHE A 10 11.87 21.28 43.59
C PHE A 10 12.48 20.15 42.76
N VAL A 11 13.74 19.78 43.02
CA VAL A 11 14.42 18.66 42.38
C VAL A 11 13.73 17.33 42.69
N ALA A 12 13.35 17.08 43.94
CA ALA A 12 12.63 15.88 44.33
C ALA A 12 11.26 15.75 43.64
N VAL A 13 10.51 16.85 43.51
CA VAL A 13 9.24 16.89 42.79
C VAL A 13 9.42 16.59 41.30
N ILE A 14 10.47 17.13 40.67
CA ILE A 14 10.79 16.83 39.26
C ILE A 14 11.08 15.34 39.08
N TYR A 15 11.92 14.75 39.93
CA TYR A 15 12.22 13.32 39.86
C TYR A 15 10.97 12.47 40.11
N PHE A 16 10.12 12.82 41.05
CA PHE A 16 8.86 12.13 41.32
C PHE A 16 7.93 12.17 40.10
N LEU A 17 7.73 13.34 39.51
CA LEU A 17 6.92 13.50 38.29
C LEU A 17 7.50 12.69 37.13
N TYR A 18 8.80 12.72 36.97
CA TYR A 18 9.52 11.94 35.97
C TYR A 18 9.29 10.45 36.10
N PHE A 19 9.49 9.88 37.31
CA PHE A 19 9.22 8.46 37.54
C PHE A 19 7.74 8.10 37.38
N ALA A 20 6.82 8.98 37.82
CA ALA A 20 5.40 8.79 37.65
C ALA A 20 5.00 8.71 36.17
N VAL A 21 5.55 9.58 35.30
CA VAL A 21 5.31 9.56 33.86
C VAL A 21 5.83 8.25 33.25
N ILE A 22 7.03 7.81 33.60
CA ILE A 22 7.60 6.55 33.10
C ILE A 22 6.74 5.35 33.49
N LEU A 23 6.41 5.22 34.79
CA LEU A 23 5.61 4.11 35.29
C LEU A 23 4.21 4.09 34.64
N THR A 24 3.58 5.26 34.50
CA THR A 24 2.28 5.37 33.84
C THR A 24 2.39 4.98 32.35
N THR A 25 3.48 5.38 31.66
CA THR A 25 3.68 5.01 30.28
C THR A 25 3.94 3.51 30.12
N ILE A 26 4.77 2.92 30.99
CA ILE A 26 5.00 1.46 31.00
C ILE A 26 3.69 0.71 31.23
N PHE A 27 2.86 1.18 32.17
CA PHE A 27 1.54 0.59 32.43
C PHE A 27 0.63 0.68 31.20
N VAL A 28 0.59 1.82 30.51
CA VAL A 28 -0.15 1.99 29.25
C VAL A 28 0.39 1.05 28.16
N VAL A 29 1.72 0.90 28.04
CA VAL A 29 2.36 -0.01 27.06
C VAL A 29 1.96 -1.46 27.32
N ILE A 30 1.89 -1.89 28.60
CA ILE A 30 1.44 -3.23 28.99
C ILE A 30 -0.03 -3.43 28.66
N LEU A 31 -0.88 -2.46 28.98
CA LEU A 31 -2.33 -2.53 28.73
C LEU A 31 -2.71 -2.47 27.23
N ASP A 32 -1.83 -1.97 26.39
CA ASP A 32 -2.06 -1.92 24.93
C ASP A 32 -2.06 -3.33 24.30
N ASN A 33 -1.67 -4.34 25.05
CA ASN A 33 -1.78 -5.77 24.75
C ASN A 33 -1.21 -6.18 23.39
N ARG A 34 -0.02 -5.68 23.05
CA ARG A 34 0.71 -5.96 21.82
C ARG A 34 1.50 -7.26 21.90
N SER A 35 2.20 -7.55 20.79
CA SER A 35 3.16 -8.65 20.84
C SER A 35 4.15 -8.42 21.98
N PRO A 36 4.44 -9.45 22.80
CA PRO A 36 5.33 -9.34 23.96
C PRO A 36 6.69 -8.71 23.61
N VAL A 37 7.24 -9.06 22.45
CA VAL A 37 8.53 -8.55 21.96
C VAL A 37 8.50 -7.02 21.76
N LYS A 38 7.45 -6.48 21.12
CA LYS A 38 7.28 -5.03 20.95
C LYS A 38 7.07 -4.31 22.28
N THR A 39 6.28 -4.92 23.19
CA THR A 39 6.04 -4.39 24.53
C THR A 39 7.35 -4.30 25.32
N MET A 40 8.15 -5.38 25.35
CA MET A 40 9.44 -5.38 26.03
C MET A 40 10.42 -4.38 25.42
N ALA A 41 10.50 -4.28 24.09
CA ALA A 41 11.35 -3.30 23.42
C ALA A 41 11.02 -1.86 23.86
N TRP A 42 9.72 -1.51 23.91
CA TRP A 42 9.31 -0.18 24.39
C TRP A 42 9.58 0.05 25.87
N ILE A 43 9.40 -0.96 26.71
CA ILE A 43 9.76 -0.87 28.14
C ILE A 43 11.26 -0.59 28.30
N LEU A 44 12.12 -1.27 27.54
CA LEU A 44 13.57 -1.04 27.57
C LEU A 44 13.92 0.37 27.06
N VAL A 45 13.31 0.83 25.96
CA VAL A 45 13.51 2.19 25.44
C VAL A 45 13.11 3.24 26.47
N LEU A 46 11.96 3.08 27.13
CA LEU A 46 11.47 3.98 28.17
C LEU A 46 12.38 3.95 29.42
N PHE A 47 12.93 2.80 29.75
CA PHE A 47 13.81 2.64 30.91
C PHE A 47 15.18 3.31 30.68
N PHE A 48 15.81 3.08 29.50
CA PHE A 48 17.15 3.62 29.21
C PHE A 48 17.16 5.04 28.68
N LEU A 49 16.09 5.46 27.99
CA LEU A 49 15.93 6.79 27.35
C LEU A 49 14.58 7.43 27.74
N PRO A 50 14.37 7.75 29.02
CA PRO A 50 13.04 8.05 29.52
C PRO A 50 12.35 9.21 28.81
N VAL A 51 13.00 10.35 28.64
CA VAL A 51 12.41 11.53 27.97
C VAL A 51 12.34 11.32 26.45
N ALA A 52 13.46 10.94 25.83
CA ALA A 52 13.53 10.66 24.40
C ALA A 52 12.64 9.46 24.04
N GLY A 53 12.65 8.40 24.85
CA GLY A 53 11.84 7.22 24.68
C GLY A 53 10.33 7.51 24.82
N TRP A 54 9.93 8.42 25.72
CA TRP A 54 8.55 8.85 25.85
C TRP A 54 8.10 9.60 24.57
N ILE A 55 8.91 10.51 24.07
CA ILE A 55 8.65 11.22 22.79
C ILE A 55 8.55 10.21 21.65
N LEU A 56 9.54 9.31 21.52
CA LEU A 56 9.52 8.26 20.50
C LEU A 56 8.29 7.36 20.63
N TYR A 57 7.90 6.99 21.85
CA TYR A 57 6.69 6.18 22.08
C TYR A 57 5.42 6.89 21.64
N LEU A 58 5.30 8.20 21.87
CA LEU A 58 4.13 8.97 21.42
C LEU A 58 3.99 8.96 19.89
N PHE A 59 5.11 8.99 19.15
CA PHE A 59 5.11 9.03 17.68
C PHE A 59 5.08 7.65 17.04
N PHE A 60 5.81 6.68 17.58
CA PHE A 60 6.03 5.37 16.97
C PHE A 60 5.47 4.21 17.79
N GLY A 61 5.25 4.45 19.07
CA GLY A 61 4.86 3.45 20.03
C GLY A 61 3.36 3.25 20.17
N ARG A 62 2.49 4.23 19.95
CA ARG A 62 1.03 4.11 20.18
C ARG A 62 0.35 3.28 19.11
N SER A 63 -0.52 2.34 19.53
CA SER A 63 -1.43 1.68 18.61
C SER A 63 -2.62 2.59 18.32
N THR A 64 -2.75 2.96 17.08
CA THR A 64 -3.88 3.77 16.62
C THR A 64 -5.01 2.92 16.03
N ARG A 65 -4.88 1.58 16.11
CA ARG A 65 -5.91 0.61 15.65
C ARG A 65 -7.28 0.79 16.32
N LYS A 66 -7.30 1.44 17.47
CA LYS A 66 -8.55 1.82 18.16
C LYS A 66 -9.08 3.18 17.69
N GLU A 67 -8.29 3.96 16.96
CA GLU A 67 -8.67 5.25 16.42
C GLU A 67 -9.23 5.09 15.02
N ARG A 68 -10.53 5.05 14.86
CA ARG A 68 -11.16 4.97 13.54
C ARG A 68 -11.08 6.31 12.83
N LEU A 69 -10.59 6.34 11.59
CA LEU A 69 -10.68 7.54 10.74
C LEU A 69 -12.15 7.89 10.45
N ILE A 70 -12.98 6.88 10.31
CA ILE A 70 -14.42 7.02 10.09
C ILE A 70 -15.16 6.36 11.25
N SER A 71 -16.12 7.08 11.85
CA SER A 71 -16.95 6.52 12.90
C SER A 71 -17.79 5.35 12.36
N ARG A 72 -18.18 4.39 13.24
CA ARG A 72 -19.11 3.29 12.86
C ARG A 72 -20.37 3.81 12.18
N LYS A 73 -20.91 4.96 12.66
CA LYS A 73 -22.08 5.61 12.07
C LYS A 73 -21.80 6.18 10.69
N GLY A 74 -20.61 6.76 10.47
CA GLY A 74 -20.16 7.26 9.16
C GLY A 74 -20.01 6.12 8.14
N TYR A 75 -19.33 5.04 8.54
CA TYR A 75 -19.20 3.85 7.67
C TYR A 75 -20.55 3.21 7.36
N ALA A 76 -21.44 3.12 8.34
CA ALA A 76 -22.81 2.63 8.11
C ALA A 76 -23.64 3.54 7.20
N ARG A 77 -23.35 4.84 7.13
CA ARG A 77 -24.00 5.76 6.18
C ARG A 77 -23.46 5.58 4.76
N LEU A 78 -22.15 5.40 4.61
CA LEU A 78 -21.50 5.09 3.32
C LEU A 78 -22.04 3.77 2.75
N SER A 79 -22.12 2.72 3.57
CA SER A 79 -22.60 1.41 3.13
C SER A 79 -24.09 1.34 2.81
N LYS A 80 -24.93 2.20 3.39
CA LYS A 80 -26.39 2.11 3.21
C LYS A 80 -26.95 2.79 1.95
N ARG A 81 -26.23 3.72 1.29
CA ARG A 81 -26.76 4.47 0.14
C ARG A 81 -25.98 4.30 -1.17
N PRO A 82 -24.67 4.60 -1.24
CA PRO A 82 -23.94 4.38 -2.48
C PRO A 82 -23.62 2.89 -2.71
N MET A 83 -23.53 2.09 -1.64
CA MET A 83 -23.16 0.67 -1.73
C MET A 83 -24.36 -0.30 -1.75
N ALA A 84 -25.61 0.16 -1.61
CA ALA A 84 -26.76 -0.75 -1.66
C ALA A 84 -26.80 -1.50 -3.00
N ALA A 85 -26.64 -0.79 -4.12
CA ALA A 85 -26.54 -1.38 -5.45
C ALA A 85 -25.30 -2.29 -5.62
N TYR A 86 -24.25 -2.07 -4.82
CA TYR A 86 -23.07 -2.90 -4.76
C TYR A 86 -23.31 -4.19 -3.96
N GLN A 87 -24.06 -4.12 -2.86
CA GLN A 87 -24.29 -5.26 -1.96
C GLN A 87 -25.37 -6.24 -2.46
N GLU A 88 -26.25 -5.81 -3.37
CA GLU A 88 -27.33 -6.63 -3.94
C GLU A 88 -26.88 -7.54 -5.09
N GLN A 89 -25.58 -7.67 -5.36
CA GLN A 89 -25.07 -8.50 -6.45
C GLN A 89 -25.12 -10.00 -6.07
N PRO A 90 -25.49 -10.87 -7.02
CA PRO A 90 -25.48 -12.31 -6.76
C PRO A 90 -24.06 -12.80 -6.46
N SER A 91 -23.95 -13.75 -5.54
CA SER A 91 -22.66 -14.38 -5.21
C SER A 91 -22.10 -15.09 -6.44
N VAL A 92 -20.83 -14.79 -6.74
CA VAL A 92 -20.07 -15.48 -7.79
C VAL A 92 -19.27 -16.59 -7.13
N MET A 93 -19.29 -17.79 -7.70
CA MET A 93 -18.50 -18.92 -7.21
C MET A 93 -17.22 -19.03 -8.03
N ALA A 94 -16.08 -19.21 -7.33
CA ALA A 94 -14.81 -19.57 -7.93
C ALA A 94 -14.57 -21.07 -7.86
N GLU A 95 -13.62 -21.57 -8.65
CA GLU A 95 -13.14 -22.94 -8.54
C GLU A 95 -12.61 -23.28 -7.13
N HIS A 96 -12.67 -24.56 -6.77
CA HIS A 96 -12.31 -25.06 -5.44
C HIS A 96 -10.92 -24.58 -4.98
N GLY A 97 -10.84 -23.98 -3.80
CA GLY A 97 -9.62 -23.50 -3.18
C GLY A 97 -9.50 -21.97 -3.14
N LYS A 98 -10.07 -21.24 -4.10
CA LYS A 98 -10.05 -19.77 -4.16
C LYS A 98 -11.28 -19.13 -3.58
N GLN A 99 -12.36 -19.88 -3.49
CA GLN A 99 -13.58 -19.44 -2.83
C GLN A 99 -13.30 -18.94 -1.41
N ARG A 100 -12.43 -19.65 -0.66
CA ARG A 100 -12.06 -19.25 0.70
C ARG A 100 -11.39 -17.88 0.77
N LEU A 101 -10.53 -17.54 -0.20
CA LEU A 101 -9.88 -16.24 -0.27
C LEU A 101 -10.89 -15.14 -0.64
N MET A 102 -11.78 -15.41 -1.60
CA MET A 102 -12.83 -14.47 -1.97
C MET A 102 -13.78 -14.21 -0.78
N ASP A 103 -14.20 -15.27 -0.09
CA ASP A 103 -15.06 -15.17 1.09
C ASP A 103 -14.38 -14.42 2.24
N PHE A 104 -13.07 -14.64 2.43
CA PHE A 104 -12.28 -13.90 3.40
C PHE A 104 -12.33 -12.40 3.12
N PHE A 105 -11.99 -11.97 1.90
CA PHE A 105 -12.03 -10.55 1.55
C PHE A 105 -13.45 -9.97 1.61
N SER A 106 -14.45 -10.73 1.25
CA SER A 106 -15.85 -10.29 1.37
C SER A 106 -16.26 -10.05 2.82
N ARG A 107 -15.78 -10.89 3.76
CA ARG A 107 -16.11 -10.78 5.19
C ARG A 107 -15.32 -9.69 5.92
N VAL A 108 -14.00 -9.57 5.66
CA VAL A 108 -13.14 -8.65 6.43
C VAL A 108 -13.08 -7.26 5.80
N ASN A 109 -13.19 -7.17 4.48
CA ASN A 109 -12.97 -5.94 3.71
C ASN A 109 -14.24 -5.44 3.01
N ASN A 110 -15.33 -6.20 3.04
CA ASN A 110 -16.52 -5.98 2.19
C ASN A 110 -16.17 -5.88 0.68
N ALA A 111 -15.06 -6.47 0.26
CA ALA A 111 -14.68 -6.54 -1.14
C ALA A 111 -15.52 -7.63 -1.82
N LEU A 112 -16.46 -7.24 -2.68
CA LEU A 112 -17.29 -8.21 -3.41
C LEU A 112 -16.57 -8.69 -4.67
N PRO A 113 -16.64 -10.00 -4.98
CA PRO A 113 -16.17 -10.55 -6.23
C PRO A 113 -17.14 -10.23 -7.38
N PHE A 114 -16.59 -9.84 -8.53
CA PHE A 114 -17.36 -9.58 -9.73
C PHE A 114 -16.78 -10.35 -10.91
N SER A 115 -17.64 -11.00 -11.68
CA SER A 115 -17.30 -11.62 -12.96
C SER A 115 -17.60 -10.69 -14.14
N GLY A 116 -17.16 -11.07 -15.32
CA GLY A 116 -17.44 -10.33 -16.55
C GLY A 116 -16.59 -9.08 -16.73
N ASN A 117 -15.49 -8.95 -16.01
CA ASN A 117 -14.58 -7.80 -16.12
C ASN A 117 -13.58 -8.00 -17.28
N ARG A 118 -13.00 -6.89 -17.74
CA ARG A 118 -11.85 -6.85 -18.64
C ARG A 118 -10.66 -6.22 -17.92
N VAL A 119 -9.48 -6.78 -18.12
CA VAL A 119 -8.23 -6.31 -17.52
C VAL A 119 -7.21 -6.03 -18.64
N THR A 120 -6.62 -4.86 -18.62
CA THR A 120 -5.46 -4.51 -19.46
C THR A 120 -4.27 -4.28 -18.55
N VAL A 121 -3.14 -4.95 -18.81
CA VAL A 121 -1.94 -4.86 -17.97
C VAL A 121 -0.89 -3.98 -18.63
N TYR A 122 -0.34 -3.03 -17.90
CA TYR A 122 0.76 -2.17 -18.30
C TYR A 122 2.02 -2.50 -17.53
N THR A 123 3.13 -2.53 -18.22
CA THR A 123 4.47 -2.77 -17.67
C THR A 123 5.37 -1.54 -17.71
N ASP A 124 4.89 -0.47 -18.32
CA ASP A 124 5.55 0.82 -18.45
C ASP A 124 4.54 1.99 -18.29
N ALA A 125 5.05 3.12 -17.83
CA ALA A 125 4.22 4.29 -17.53
C ALA A 125 3.74 5.02 -18.80
N VAL A 126 4.42 4.90 -19.95
CA VAL A 126 4.04 5.60 -21.18
C VAL A 126 2.72 5.03 -21.71
N SER A 127 2.66 3.70 -21.82
CA SER A 127 1.45 3.00 -22.29
C SER A 127 0.28 3.24 -21.32
N MET A 128 0.51 3.15 -20.01
CA MET A 128 -0.50 3.43 -18.99
C MET A 128 -1.02 4.87 -19.09
N LEU A 129 -0.11 5.86 -19.17
CA LEU A 129 -0.47 7.27 -19.25
C LEU A 129 -1.24 7.59 -20.53
N SER A 130 -0.84 6.99 -21.67
CA SER A 130 -1.55 7.16 -22.94
C SER A 130 -3.02 6.75 -22.84
N ASP A 131 -3.29 5.58 -22.25
CA ASP A 131 -4.67 5.11 -22.10
C ASP A 131 -5.43 5.84 -20.98
N LEU A 132 -4.75 6.23 -19.91
CA LEU A 132 -5.33 7.08 -18.88
C LEU A 132 -5.81 8.42 -19.44
N LEU A 133 -5.00 9.11 -20.25
CA LEU A 133 -5.38 10.37 -20.90
C LEU A 133 -6.55 10.19 -21.87
N LYS A 134 -6.55 9.11 -22.67
CA LYS A 134 -7.69 8.79 -23.55
C LYS A 134 -8.99 8.62 -22.76
N ASP A 135 -8.93 7.92 -21.62
CA ASP A 135 -10.12 7.69 -20.81
C ASP A 135 -10.53 8.97 -20.05
N ILE A 136 -9.59 9.81 -19.59
CA ILE A 136 -9.88 11.14 -19.05
C ILE A 136 -10.65 11.97 -20.08
N TYR A 137 -10.18 12.07 -21.34
CA TYR A 137 -10.87 12.84 -22.38
C TYR A 137 -12.21 12.24 -22.80
N ARG A 138 -12.47 10.97 -22.53
CA ARG A 138 -13.76 10.29 -22.76
C ARG A 138 -14.75 10.42 -21.61
N ALA A 139 -14.30 10.88 -20.45
CA ALA A 139 -15.13 11.05 -19.28
C ALA A 139 -16.34 11.95 -19.56
N ARG A 140 -17.51 11.57 -19.08
CA ARG A 140 -18.77 12.30 -19.31
C ARG A 140 -19.39 12.81 -18.04
N HIS A 141 -19.12 12.16 -16.93
CA HIS A 141 -19.81 12.39 -15.67
C HIS A 141 -18.86 12.80 -14.55
N HIS A 142 -17.90 11.94 -14.20
CA HIS A 142 -16.98 12.22 -13.11
C HIS A 142 -15.63 11.53 -13.28
N ILE A 143 -14.60 12.13 -12.67
CA ILE A 143 -13.27 11.55 -12.52
C ILE A 143 -12.89 11.65 -11.04
N HIS A 144 -12.59 10.50 -10.43
CA HIS A 144 -12.03 10.42 -9.09
C HIS A 144 -10.59 9.91 -9.19
N LEU A 145 -9.64 10.70 -8.71
CA LEU A 145 -8.21 10.45 -8.83
C LEU A 145 -7.56 10.50 -7.45
N GLU A 146 -6.85 9.43 -7.09
CA GLU A 146 -6.17 9.28 -5.82
C GLU A 146 -4.76 8.76 -6.04
N PHE A 147 -3.74 9.55 -5.64
CA PHE A 147 -2.34 9.18 -5.81
C PHE A 147 -1.49 9.50 -4.60
N TYR A 148 -0.53 8.62 -4.31
CA TYR A 148 0.52 8.88 -3.33
C TYR A 148 1.45 10.00 -3.78
N ILE A 149 1.82 10.00 -5.09
CA ILE A 149 2.68 11.01 -5.70
C ILE A 149 2.00 11.56 -6.94
N PHE A 150 1.75 12.87 -6.94
CA PHE A 150 1.30 13.66 -8.08
C PHE A 150 2.17 14.91 -8.14
N GLU A 151 3.24 14.85 -8.95
CA GLU A 151 4.29 15.88 -8.98
C GLU A 151 3.98 16.98 -10.01
N ASP A 152 4.52 18.19 -9.75
CA ASP A 152 4.54 19.30 -10.69
C ASP A 152 5.71 19.14 -11.67
N ASP A 153 5.61 18.15 -12.55
CA ASP A 153 6.55 17.87 -13.63
C ASP A 153 5.80 17.68 -14.96
N ALA A 154 6.52 17.29 -16.00
CA ALA A 154 5.92 17.15 -17.33
C ALA A 154 4.73 16.17 -17.36
N VAL A 155 4.81 15.05 -16.61
CA VAL A 155 3.74 14.06 -16.52
C VAL A 155 2.56 14.58 -15.68
N GLY A 156 2.86 15.14 -14.51
CA GLY A 156 1.83 15.67 -13.64
C GLY A 156 1.07 16.82 -14.28
N ARG A 157 1.77 17.75 -14.97
CA ARG A 157 1.14 18.86 -15.69
C ARG A 157 0.25 18.36 -16.84
N LEU A 158 0.70 17.36 -17.58
CA LEU A 158 -0.09 16.77 -18.67
C LEU A 158 -1.42 16.18 -18.15
N VAL A 159 -1.39 15.48 -17.02
CA VAL A 159 -2.62 14.93 -16.41
C VAL A 159 -3.48 16.06 -15.83
N ARG A 160 -2.88 17.04 -15.11
CA ARG A 160 -3.58 18.20 -14.57
C ARG A 160 -4.34 18.95 -15.68
N ASP A 161 -3.67 19.23 -16.80
CA ASP A 161 -4.24 20.02 -17.90
C ASP A 161 -5.40 19.24 -18.55
N ALA A 162 -5.28 17.93 -18.73
CA ALA A 162 -6.37 17.08 -19.19
C ALA A 162 -7.58 17.07 -18.23
N LEU A 163 -7.33 17.07 -16.91
CA LEU A 163 -8.40 17.19 -15.91
C LEU A 163 -9.08 18.57 -15.97
N ILE A 164 -8.31 19.64 -16.12
CA ILE A 164 -8.83 21.01 -16.27
C ILE A 164 -9.71 21.11 -17.50
N ASP A 165 -9.27 20.58 -18.65
CA ASP A 165 -10.08 20.58 -19.87
C ASP A 165 -11.43 19.89 -19.67
N ARG A 166 -11.43 18.73 -18.98
CA ARG A 166 -12.69 18.01 -18.69
C ARG A 166 -13.56 18.72 -17.65
N ALA A 167 -12.97 19.40 -16.66
CA ALA A 167 -13.71 20.21 -15.71
C ALA A 167 -14.45 21.37 -16.41
N ARG A 168 -13.80 22.04 -17.36
CA ARG A 168 -14.41 23.10 -18.21
C ARG A 168 -15.57 22.58 -19.06
N ASP A 169 -15.51 21.30 -19.47
CA ASP A 169 -16.60 20.61 -20.16
C ASP A 169 -17.72 20.09 -19.21
N GLY A 170 -17.64 20.42 -17.92
CA GLY A 170 -18.68 20.12 -16.92
C GLY A 170 -18.53 18.75 -16.23
N VAL A 171 -17.43 18.03 -16.44
CA VAL A 171 -17.13 16.78 -15.72
C VAL A 171 -16.77 17.08 -14.26
N LYS A 172 -17.38 16.38 -13.32
CA LYS A 172 -17.10 16.54 -11.88
C LYS A 172 -15.80 15.83 -11.52
N ILE A 173 -14.78 16.56 -11.08
CA ILE A 173 -13.46 16.01 -10.82
C ILE A 173 -13.08 16.18 -9.36
N ARG A 174 -12.60 15.09 -8.73
CA ARG A 174 -12.07 15.05 -7.38
C ARG A 174 -10.69 14.43 -7.36
N VAL A 175 -9.75 15.14 -6.75
CA VAL A 175 -8.36 14.72 -6.63
C VAL A 175 -8.01 14.58 -5.15
N LEU A 176 -7.47 13.42 -4.80
CA LEU A 176 -6.95 13.14 -3.47
C LEU A 176 -5.46 12.79 -3.59
N TYR A 177 -4.59 13.50 -2.87
CA TYR A 177 -3.15 13.24 -2.88
C TYR A 177 -2.60 13.10 -1.46
N ASP A 178 -1.52 12.32 -1.29
CA ASP A 178 -0.86 12.20 0.02
C ASP A 178 -0.02 13.45 0.31
N ASP A 179 -0.20 14.03 1.48
CA ASP A 179 0.47 15.26 1.89
C ASP A 179 2.00 15.15 1.92
N VAL A 180 2.53 14.02 2.40
CA VAL A 180 3.98 13.77 2.48
C VAL A 180 4.55 13.30 1.15
N GLY A 181 3.80 12.46 0.43
CA GLY A 181 4.19 12.01 -0.91
C GLY A 181 4.35 13.16 -1.90
N CYS A 182 3.58 14.23 -1.71
CA CYS A 182 3.58 15.43 -2.54
C CYS A 182 4.20 16.66 -1.85
N TRP A 183 4.96 16.49 -0.78
CA TRP A 183 5.50 17.60 0.03
C TRP A 183 6.29 18.64 -0.77
N LYS A 184 6.98 18.22 -1.83
CA LYS A 184 7.81 19.11 -2.66
C LYS A 184 7.03 19.82 -3.76
N VAL A 185 5.75 19.50 -3.93
CA VAL A 185 4.91 20.07 -4.97
C VAL A 185 4.49 21.49 -4.57
N PRO A 186 4.72 22.51 -5.40
CA PRO A 186 4.27 23.86 -5.14
C PRO A 186 2.75 23.92 -4.98
N HIS A 187 2.27 24.77 -4.07
CA HIS A 187 0.83 24.91 -3.80
C HIS A 187 0.06 25.37 -5.04
N ASP A 188 0.65 26.25 -5.84
CA ASP A 188 0.10 26.77 -7.07
C ASP A 188 -0.32 25.68 -8.07
N PHE A 189 0.36 24.53 -8.06
CA PHE A 189 0.01 23.39 -8.91
C PHE A 189 -1.42 22.89 -8.64
N TYR A 190 -1.80 22.83 -7.37
CA TYR A 190 -3.13 22.41 -6.95
C TYR A 190 -4.14 23.55 -6.99
N GLU A 191 -3.71 24.80 -6.74
CA GLU A 191 -4.56 25.98 -6.84
C GLU A 191 -5.11 26.19 -8.25
N GLN A 192 -4.33 25.91 -9.29
CA GLN A 192 -4.80 25.97 -10.67
C GLN A 192 -5.99 25.03 -10.91
N MET A 193 -5.98 23.82 -10.36
CA MET A 193 -7.12 22.91 -10.43
C MET A 193 -8.33 23.41 -9.63
N LEU A 194 -8.10 23.96 -8.44
CA LEU A 194 -9.16 24.54 -7.60
C LEU A 194 -9.86 25.73 -8.29
N CYS A 195 -9.10 26.60 -8.97
CA CYS A 195 -9.65 27.73 -9.72
C CYS A 195 -10.55 27.31 -10.89
N GLU A 196 -10.35 26.13 -11.43
CA GLU A 196 -11.14 25.54 -12.52
C GLU A 196 -12.29 24.64 -12.01
N GLY A 197 -12.60 24.71 -10.69
CA GLY A 197 -13.71 23.99 -10.08
C GLY A 197 -13.45 22.52 -9.77
N ILE A 198 -12.21 22.05 -9.86
CA ILE A 198 -11.82 20.71 -9.43
C ILE A 198 -11.70 20.69 -7.91
N GLU A 199 -12.34 19.73 -7.25
CA GLU A 199 -12.20 19.55 -5.81
C GLU A 199 -10.89 18.81 -5.51
N VAL A 200 -9.96 19.42 -4.76
CA VAL A 200 -8.64 18.87 -4.46
C VAL A 200 -8.41 18.83 -2.95
N LEU A 201 -8.08 17.66 -2.42
CA LEU A 201 -7.82 17.45 -1.00
C LEU A 201 -6.48 16.76 -0.75
N SER A 202 -5.76 17.17 0.31
CA SER A 202 -4.60 16.45 0.80
C SER A 202 -5.00 15.42 1.86
N PHE A 203 -4.52 14.18 1.70
CA PHE A 203 -4.78 13.10 2.66
C PHE A 203 -3.82 13.19 3.84
N LEU A 204 -4.37 13.17 5.06
CA LEU A 204 -3.64 13.21 6.34
C LEU A 204 -2.61 14.34 6.41
N LYS A 205 -3.08 15.59 6.23
CA LYS A 205 -2.27 16.79 6.27
C LYS A 205 -1.41 16.87 7.53
N VAL A 206 -0.10 17.01 7.35
CA VAL A 206 0.88 17.14 8.43
C VAL A 206 1.05 18.63 8.77
N ARG A 207 0.65 19.04 9.98
CA ARG A 207 0.80 20.42 10.45
C ARG A 207 1.74 20.49 11.63
N PHE A 208 2.84 21.22 11.49
CA PHE A 208 3.70 21.59 12.60
C PHE A 208 3.01 22.69 13.46
N PRO A 209 3.07 22.69 14.82
CA PRO A 209 3.73 21.72 15.70
C PRO A 209 2.82 20.55 16.15
N ARG A 210 1.64 20.39 15.58
CA ARG A 210 0.68 19.34 15.95
C ARG A 210 1.03 18.01 15.30
N PHE A 211 2.23 17.46 15.60
CA PHE A 211 2.54 16.10 15.22
C PHE A 211 1.60 15.12 15.94
N THR A 212 0.88 14.35 15.19
CA THR A 212 0.06 13.24 15.69
C THR A 212 0.72 11.92 15.32
N SER A 213 0.39 10.84 16.03
CA SER A 213 0.79 9.47 15.67
C SER A 213 0.46 9.09 14.22
N LYS A 214 -0.46 9.83 13.58
CA LYS A 214 -0.89 9.68 12.17
C LYS A 214 0.15 10.14 11.15
N VAL A 215 1.24 10.80 11.56
CA VAL A 215 2.35 11.20 10.65
C VAL A 215 2.95 9.99 9.92
N ASN A 216 2.94 8.80 10.53
CA ASN A 216 3.42 7.58 9.91
C ASN A 216 2.47 6.96 8.89
N TYR A 217 1.18 7.30 8.93
CA TYR A 217 0.20 6.76 8.02
C TYR A 217 0.21 7.50 6.71
N ARG A 218 0.37 6.76 5.62
CA ARG A 218 0.42 7.33 4.27
C ARG A 218 -0.63 6.69 3.40
N ASN A 219 -1.24 7.50 2.55
CA ASN A 219 -2.10 6.98 1.51
C ASN A 219 -1.24 6.56 0.32
N HIS A 220 -0.95 5.26 0.25
CA HIS A 220 -0.10 4.71 -0.81
C HIS A 220 -0.90 4.15 -1.98
N ARG A 221 -2.22 4.34 -2.02
CA ARG A 221 -3.08 3.95 -3.14
C ARG A 221 -2.78 4.78 -4.39
N LYS A 222 -2.98 4.19 -5.55
CA LYS A 222 -2.95 4.82 -6.86
C LYS A 222 -4.18 4.33 -7.59
N ILE A 223 -5.24 5.12 -7.52
CA ILE A 223 -6.56 4.77 -8.03
C ILE A 223 -7.05 5.89 -8.93
N VAL A 224 -7.56 5.54 -10.11
CA VAL A 224 -8.42 6.42 -10.90
C VAL A 224 -9.73 5.71 -11.16
N VAL A 225 -10.83 6.40 -11.02
CA VAL A 225 -12.15 5.93 -11.45
C VAL A 225 -12.77 6.97 -12.38
N ILE A 226 -13.19 6.52 -13.54
CA ILE A 226 -13.80 7.35 -14.57
C ILE A 226 -15.21 6.83 -14.83
N ASP A 227 -16.20 7.71 -14.64
CA ASP A 227 -17.62 7.44 -14.84
C ASP A 227 -18.14 6.16 -14.10
N GLY A 228 -17.45 5.73 -13.05
CA GLY A 228 -17.77 4.50 -12.33
C GLY A 228 -17.56 3.19 -13.11
N CYS A 229 -17.10 3.26 -14.36
CA CYS A 229 -17.02 2.14 -15.32
C CYS A 229 -15.61 1.70 -15.63
N VAL A 230 -14.65 2.63 -15.64
CA VAL A 230 -13.24 2.40 -15.91
C VAL A 230 -12.45 2.73 -14.65
N GLY A 231 -11.52 1.84 -14.29
CA GLY A 231 -10.64 2.03 -13.15
C GLY A 231 -9.19 1.76 -13.48
N PHE A 232 -8.27 2.46 -12.84
CA PHE A 232 -6.84 2.19 -12.89
C PHE A 232 -6.33 1.93 -11.48
N ILE A 233 -5.47 0.92 -11.33
CA ILE A 233 -4.84 0.56 -10.06
C ILE A 233 -3.48 -0.09 -10.31
N GLY A 234 -2.49 0.18 -9.44
CA GLY A 234 -1.17 -0.46 -9.55
C GLY A 234 -0.08 0.26 -8.79
N GLY A 235 1.16 0.08 -9.24
CA GLY A 235 2.34 0.66 -8.59
C GLY A 235 2.75 2.04 -9.10
N MET A 236 2.34 2.44 -10.31
CA MET A 236 2.78 3.67 -10.98
C MET A 236 2.13 4.91 -10.36
N ASN A 237 2.93 5.96 -10.12
CA ASN A 237 2.45 7.28 -9.73
C ASN A 237 2.51 8.26 -10.92
N LEU A 238 1.99 9.47 -10.71
CA LEU A 238 1.99 10.55 -11.69
C LEU A 238 3.22 11.44 -11.49
N ALA A 239 4.36 10.97 -12.00
CA ALA A 239 5.63 11.69 -11.97
C ALA A 239 6.54 11.24 -13.12
N GLU A 240 7.34 12.19 -13.64
CA GLU A 240 8.21 12.00 -14.80
C GLU A 240 9.21 10.86 -14.63
N ARG A 241 9.66 10.59 -13.40
CA ARG A 241 10.59 9.49 -13.11
C ARG A 241 10.04 8.10 -13.43
N TYR A 242 8.71 7.92 -13.45
CA TYR A 242 8.07 6.65 -13.87
C TYR A 242 8.18 6.44 -15.38
N VAL A 243 8.31 7.52 -16.15
CA VAL A 243 8.52 7.49 -17.61
C VAL A 243 10.00 7.45 -17.95
N LYS A 244 10.81 8.33 -17.36
CA LYS A 244 12.25 8.47 -17.68
C LYS A 244 13.16 7.50 -16.95
N GLY A 245 12.69 6.92 -15.83
CA GLY A 245 13.49 6.08 -14.95
C GLY A 245 14.36 6.87 -13.98
N LEU A 246 15.20 6.14 -13.23
CA LEU A 246 16.20 6.70 -12.32
C LEU A 246 17.58 6.67 -12.96
N GLY A 247 18.11 7.82 -13.29
CA GLY A 247 19.44 7.94 -13.90
C GLY A 247 19.52 7.23 -15.25
N LYS A 248 20.37 6.18 -15.37
CA LYS A 248 20.58 5.43 -16.62
C LYS A 248 19.68 4.19 -16.77
N GLY A 249 18.75 3.94 -15.84
CA GLY A 249 17.94 2.73 -15.83
C GLY A 249 16.44 3.01 -15.94
N ASN A 250 15.72 2.09 -16.56
CA ASN A 250 14.27 2.16 -16.70
C ASN A 250 13.57 2.03 -15.34
N TRP A 251 12.39 2.63 -15.22
CA TRP A 251 11.46 2.35 -14.13
C TRP A 251 10.50 1.25 -14.59
N ARG A 252 10.62 0.06 -13.99
CA ARG A 252 9.77 -1.09 -14.30
C ARG A 252 8.70 -1.23 -13.22
N ASP A 253 7.44 -0.99 -13.56
CA ASP A 253 6.32 -1.13 -12.64
C ASP A 253 5.17 -1.86 -13.33
N THR A 254 4.14 -2.26 -12.56
CA THR A 254 2.94 -2.89 -13.10
C THR A 254 1.71 -2.10 -12.67
N HIS A 255 0.82 -1.83 -13.62
CA HIS A 255 -0.45 -1.16 -13.43
C HIS A 255 -1.53 -1.87 -14.25
N VAL A 256 -2.77 -1.82 -13.82
CA VAL A 256 -3.88 -2.40 -14.58
C VAL A 256 -4.99 -1.39 -14.79
N ARG A 257 -5.59 -1.43 -15.97
CA ARG A 257 -6.85 -0.79 -16.32
C ARG A 257 -7.94 -1.83 -16.26
N LEU A 258 -8.99 -1.51 -15.55
CA LEU A 258 -10.13 -2.37 -15.26
C LEU A 258 -11.39 -1.80 -15.92
N GLU A 259 -12.16 -2.65 -16.55
CA GLU A 259 -13.53 -2.34 -16.99
C GLU A 259 -14.48 -3.38 -16.41
N GLY A 260 -15.61 -2.94 -15.91
CA GLY A 260 -16.60 -3.83 -15.32
C GLY A 260 -16.88 -3.50 -13.85
N LYS A 261 -17.70 -4.34 -13.23
CA LYS A 261 -18.16 -4.10 -11.84
C LYS A 261 -17.06 -4.17 -10.78
N VAL A 262 -15.89 -4.75 -11.07
CA VAL A 262 -14.72 -4.71 -10.18
C VAL A 262 -14.28 -3.28 -9.88
N VAL A 263 -14.59 -2.31 -10.76
CA VAL A 263 -14.33 -0.87 -10.56
C VAL A 263 -15.15 -0.30 -9.38
N TYR A 264 -16.29 -0.88 -9.04
CA TYR A 264 -17.08 -0.44 -7.89
C TYR A 264 -16.31 -0.54 -6.57
N GLY A 265 -15.40 -1.52 -6.44
CA GLY A 265 -14.53 -1.61 -5.28
C GLY A 265 -13.54 -0.44 -5.20
N LEU A 266 -12.97 -0.01 -6.33
CA LEU A 266 -12.10 1.17 -6.40
C LEU A 266 -12.89 2.46 -6.12
N GLN A 267 -14.08 2.58 -6.67
CA GLN A 267 -14.98 3.70 -6.39
C GLN A 267 -15.33 3.79 -4.91
N THR A 268 -15.63 2.65 -4.29
CA THR A 268 -15.88 2.55 -2.85
C THR A 268 -14.68 2.99 -2.02
N ALA A 269 -13.47 2.56 -2.40
CA ALA A 269 -12.23 2.97 -1.74
C ALA A 269 -12.07 4.49 -1.78
N PHE A 270 -12.17 5.09 -2.96
CA PHE A 270 -12.07 6.54 -3.12
C PHE A 270 -13.12 7.29 -2.29
N LEU A 271 -14.40 6.89 -2.36
CA LEU A 271 -15.49 7.56 -1.61
C LEU A 271 -15.29 7.46 -0.09
N THR A 272 -14.72 6.35 0.37
CA THR A 272 -14.40 6.13 1.78
C THR A 272 -13.27 7.06 2.23
N ASP A 273 -12.21 7.17 1.44
CA ASP A 273 -11.06 8.03 1.74
C ASP A 273 -11.43 9.52 1.63
N TRP A 274 -12.22 9.88 0.64
CA TRP A 274 -12.77 11.23 0.51
C TRP A 274 -13.59 11.62 1.76
N TYR A 275 -14.54 10.76 2.17
CA TYR A 275 -15.32 10.99 3.37
C TYR A 275 -14.48 11.04 4.64
N ALA A 276 -13.38 10.29 4.71
CA ALA A 276 -12.48 10.32 5.86
C ALA A 276 -11.89 11.72 6.10
N ILE A 277 -11.66 12.49 5.04
CA ILE A 277 -11.01 13.81 5.08
C ILE A 277 -12.03 14.94 5.12
N ASP A 278 -12.95 14.96 4.17
CA ASP A 278 -13.90 16.08 3.97
C ASP A 278 -15.19 15.95 4.78
N ARG A 279 -15.55 14.75 5.24
CA ARG A 279 -16.81 14.43 5.91
C ARG A 279 -18.06 14.60 5.05
N THR A 280 -17.91 14.94 3.78
CA THR A 280 -18.99 15.02 2.81
C THR A 280 -19.35 13.64 2.28
N LEU A 281 -20.61 13.26 2.42
CA LEU A 281 -21.11 11.98 1.92
C LEU A 281 -21.51 12.11 0.46
N LEU A 282 -20.71 11.54 -0.43
CA LEU A 282 -20.98 11.49 -1.86
C LEU A 282 -21.93 10.32 -2.16
N THR A 283 -23.18 10.61 -2.56
CA THR A 283 -24.26 9.61 -2.67
C THR A 283 -24.89 9.52 -4.06
N SER A 284 -24.27 10.08 -5.10
CA SER A 284 -24.83 9.99 -6.45
C SER A 284 -24.91 8.55 -6.93
N ALA A 285 -26.05 8.16 -7.51
CA ALA A 285 -26.23 6.85 -8.14
C ALA A 285 -25.28 6.66 -9.35
N GLU A 286 -24.83 7.76 -9.95
CA GLU A 286 -23.92 7.78 -11.10
C GLU A 286 -22.50 7.30 -10.78
N TYR A 287 -22.14 7.19 -9.49
CA TYR A 287 -20.86 6.59 -9.08
C TYR A 287 -20.85 5.06 -9.24
N PHE A 288 -22.03 4.44 -9.32
CA PHE A 288 -22.20 3.00 -9.50
C PHE A 288 -23.21 2.71 -10.64
N PRO A 289 -22.90 3.16 -11.88
CA PRO A 289 -23.82 3.00 -12.99
C PRO A 289 -23.98 1.52 -13.35
N PRO A 290 -25.11 1.12 -13.98
CA PRO A 290 -25.23 -0.21 -14.55
C PRO A 290 -24.11 -0.46 -15.59
N ILE A 291 -23.30 -1.50 -15.36
CA ILE A 291 -22.19 -1.84 -16.26
C ILE A 291 -22.51 -3.12 -17.01
N SER A 292 -22.39 -3.07 -18.34
CA SER A 292 -22.47 -4.22 -19.23
C SER A 292 -21.16 -4.35 -20.00
N VAL A 293 -20.16 -5.01 -19.40
CA VAL A 293 -18.90 -5.36 -20.06
C VAL A 293 -18.90 -6.85 -20.37
N LYS A 294 -18.53 -7.19 -21.61
CA LYS A 294 -18.37 -8.60 -22.02
C LYS A 294 -16.89 -8.99 -21.85
N GLY A 295 -16.50 -9.31 -20.61
CA GLY A 295 -15.21 -9.86 -20.26
C GLY A 295 -15.36 -11.19 -19.54
N GLY A 296 -14.26 -11.93 -19.34
CA GLY A 296 -14.25 -13.23 -18.65
C GLY A 296 -13.69 -13.16 -17.23
N VAL A 297 -13.07 -12.04 -16.83
CA VAL A 297 -12.27 -11.98 -15.61
C VAL A 297 -13.14 -11.91 -14.37
N LEU A 298 -12.87 -12.82 -13.41
CA LEU A 298 -13.38 -12.77 -12.05
C LEU A 298 -12.36 -12.04 -11.17
N GLY A 299 -12.76 -10.95 -10.52
CA GLY A 299 -11.85 -10.15 -9.70
C GLY A 299 -12.50 -9.47 -8.52
N GLN A 300 -11.67 -9.06 -7.56
CA GLN A 300 -12.01 -8.27 -6.38
C GLN A 300 -11.05 -7.09 -6.25
N SER A 301 -11.56 -5.90 -5.95
CA SER A 301 -10.75 -4.77 -5.51
C SER A 301 -10.71 -4.75 -3.98
N VAL A 302 -9.54 -4.96 -3.40
CA VAL A 302 -9.33 -5.11 -1.95
C VAL A 302 -8.49 -3.95 -1.45
N THR A 303 -8.88 -3.38 -0.32
CA THR A 303 -8.13 -2.32 0.36
C THR A 303 -7.56 -2.81 1.69
N SER A 304 -6.57 -2.08 2.19
CA SER A 304 -6.05 -2.25 3.54
C SER A 304 -5.77 -0.86 4.11
N ASP A 305 -5.91 -0.71 5.42
CA ASP A 305 -5.62 0.54 6.11
C ASP A 305 -5.01 0.29 7.50
N PRO A 306 -4.25 1.27 8.04
CA PRO A 306 -3.53 1.11 9.30
C PRO A 306 -4.43 1.15 10.54
N VAL A 307 -5.68 1.57 10.39
CA VAL A 307 -6.65 1.71 11.50
C VAL A 307 -7.70 0.59 11.49
N GLY A 308 -7.69 -0.23 10.45
CA GLY A 308 -8.52 -1.44 10.34
C GLY A 308 -8.22 -2.46 11.46
N GLU A 309 -9.21 -3.26 11.79
CA GLU A 309 -9.08 -4.32 12.79
C GLU A 309 -8.13 -5.43 12.30
N TRP A 310 -8.16 -5.69 10.99
CA TRP A 310 -7.41 -6.75 10.32
C TRP A 310 -6.36 -6.15 9.36
N ARG A 311 -5.41 -6.98 8.90
CA ARG A 311 -4.45 -6.68 7.84
C ARG A 311 -4.92 -7.36 6.57
N ASP A 312 -5.97 -6.84 6.00
CA ASP A 312 -6.76 -7.53 4.99
C ASP A 312 -5.91 -8.04 3.82
N ILE A 313 -5.13 -7.16 3.18
CA ILE A 313 -4.27 -7.56 2.06
C ILE A 313 -3.15 -8.51 2.52
N MET A 314 -2.48 -8.25 3.65
CA MET A 314 -1.43 -9.12 4.16
C MET A 314 -1.95 -10.53 4.47
N GLN A 315 -3.08 -10.62 5.17
CA GLN A 315 -3.69 -11.91 5.52
C GLN A 315 -4.18 -12.65 4.27
N GLY A 316 -4.73 -11.92 3.29
CA GLY A 316 -5.08 -12.49 1.99
C GLY A 316 -3.86 -12.99 1.21
N LEU A 317 -2.74 -12.26 1.23
CA LEU A 317 -1.48 -12.71 0.64
C LEU A 317 -0.95 -13.98 1.35
N MET A 318 -1.04 -14.07 2.67
CA MET A 318 -0.70 -15.28 3.41
C MET A 318 -1.55 -16.47 2.98
N MET A 319 -2.87 -16.28 2.83
CA MET A 319 -3.76 -17.32 2.32
C MET A 319 -3.38 -17.74 0.89
N ALA A 320 -3.05 -16.77 0.02
CA ALA A 320 -2.60 -17.03 -1.34
C ALA A 320 -1.28 -17.84 -1.35
N ILE A 321 -0.29 -17.44 -0.53
CA ILE A 321 0.99 -18.16 -0.39
C ILE A 321 0.73 -19.59 0.06
N CYS A 322 -0.01 -19.78 1.16
CA CYS A 322 -0.29 -21.11 1.72
C CYS A 322 -1.17 -22.00 0.80
N SER A 323 -1.88 -21.42 -0.16
CA SER A 323 -2.66 -22.17 -1.14
C SER A 323 -1.85 -22.66 -2.34
N ALA A 324 -0.62 -22.18 -2.51
CA ALA A 324 0.25 -22.54 -3.62
C ALA A 324 0.61 -24.03 -3.61
N ARG A 325 0.49 -24.69 -4.76
CA ARG A 325 0.77 -26.12 -4.95
C ARG A 325 1.92 -26.39 -5.93
N ARG A 326 2.07 -25.56 -6.97
CA ARG A 326 3.08 -25.71 -8.02
C ARG A 326 4.11 -24.61 -7.95
N TYR A 327 3.67 -23.35 -7.93
CA TYR A 327 4.55 -22.20 -7.89
C TYR A 327 3.90 -20.96 -7.27
N PHE A 328 4.74 -20.10 -6.72
CA PHE A 328 4.38 -18.78 -6.23
C PHE A 328 5.47 -17.78 -6.67
N TYR A 329 5.14 -16.85 -7.57
CA TYR A 329 6.05 -15.84 -8.06
C TYR A 329 5.64 -14.46 -7.60
N VAL A 330 6.59 -13.68 -7.11
CA VAL A 330 6.33 -12.34 -6.59
C VAL A 330 7.39 -11.34 -7.03
N GLN A 331 6.95 -10.15 -7.44
CA GLN A 331 7.77 -8.96 -7.66
C GLN A 331 7.44 -7.92 -6.61
N THR A 332 8.47 -7.34 -5.99
CA THR A 332 8.32 -6.24 -5.05
C THR A 332 9.58 -5.37 -5.04
N PRO A 333 9.48 -4.04 -4.93
CA PRO A 333 10.67 -3.18 -4.80
C PRO A 333 11.37 -3.35 -3.46
N TYR A 334 10.59 -3.63 -2.41
CA TYR A 334 11.05 -3.72 -1.04
C TYR A 334 10.59 -5.04 -0.43
N PHE A 335 11.54 -5.74 0.21
CA PHE A 335 11.28 -7.00 0.89
C PHE A 335 11.75 -6.91 2.34
N LEU A 336 10.89 -6.32 3.17
CA LEU A 336 11.05 -6.23 4.62
C LEU A 336 9.82 -6.88 5.28
N PRO A 337 9.59 -8.18 5.05
CA PRO A 337 8.36 -8.83 5.47
C PRO A 337 8.30 -8.91 7.00
N ASN A 338 7.08 -8.99 7.52
CA ASN A 338 6.86 -9.44 8.88
C ASN A 338 7.12 -10.96 8.99
N GLU A 339 7.16 -11.45 10.21
CA GLU A 339 7.51 -12.84 10.50
C GLU A 339 6.50 -13.82 9.89
N GLU A 340 5.23 -13.45 9.86
CA GLU A 340 4.14 -14.27 9.36
C GLU A 340 4.27 -14.52 7.84
N VAL A 341 4.49 -13.47 7.06
CA VAL A 341 4.66 -13.58 5.59
C VAL A 341 5.96 -14.31 5.26
N MET A 342 7.03 -14.04 6.01
CA MET A 342 8.31 -14.71 5.82
C MET A 342 8.17 -16.22 6.07
N THR A 343 7.54 -16.60 7.17
CA THR A 343 7.30 -18.00 7.54
C THR A 343 6.42 -18.69 6.48
N ALA A 344 5.37 -18.05 5.99
CA ALA A 344 4.52 -18.61 4.96
C ALA A 344 5.30 -18.92 3.66
N LEU A 345 6.11 -17.98 3.18
CA LEU A 345 6.95 -18.18 1.99
C LEU A 345 7.98 -19.31 2.17
N GLN A 346 8.62 -19.37 3.34
CA GLN A 346 9.56 -20.44 3.69
C GLN A 346 8.87 -21.81 3.74
N THR A 347 7.72 -21.88 4.39
CA THR A 347 6.97 -23.14 4.54
C THR A 347 6.59 -23.74 3.20
N VAL A 348 6.04 -22.95 2.28
CA VAL A 348 5.64 -23.49 0.96
C VAL A 348 6.85 -23.83 0.10
N ALA A 349 7.96 -23.08 0.21
CA ALA A 349 9.19 -23.41 -0.49
C ALA A 349 9.80 -24.72 0.03
N LEU A 350 9.84 -24.92 1.35
CA LEU A 350 10.28 -26.19 1.99
C LEU A 350 9.36 -27.35 1.64
N ALA A 351 8.07 -27.10 1.38
CA ALA A 351 7.13 -28.10 0.90
C ALA A 351 7.30 -28.45 -0.60
N GLY A 352 8.28 -27.85 -1.29
CA GLY A 352 8.59 -28.15 -2.69
C GLY A 352 7.92 -27.27 -3.74
N VAL A 353 7.21 -26.23 -3.33
CA VAL A 353 6.63 -25.23 -4.24
C VAL A 353 7.75 -24.37 -4.85
N ASP A 354 7.72 -24.10 -6.16
CA ASP A 354 8.67 -23.19 -6.83
C ASP A 354 8.39 -21.75 -6.46
N VAL A 355 9.01 -21.26 -5.37
CA VAL A 355 8.87 -19.87 -4.91
C VAL A 355 9.96 -19.01 -5.52
N ARG A 356 9.56 -17.95 -6.25
CA ARG A 356 10.48 -16.99 -6.87
C ARG A 356 10.18 -15.58 -6.36
N LEU A 357 11.21 -14.94 -5.81
CA LEU A 357 11.18 -13.55 -5.38
C LEU A 357 12.05 -12.70 -6.30
N MET A 358 11.46 -11.68 -6.92
CA MET A 358 12.18 -10.76 -7.78
C MET A 358 12.24 -9.37 -7.12
N LEU A 359 13.45 -8.84 -7.00
CA LEU A 359 13.78 -7.58 -6.36
C LEU A 359 14.66 -6.72 -7.29
N PRO A 360 14.68 -5.39 -7.12
CA PRO A 360 15.65 -4.56 -7.83
C PRO A 360 17.08 -4.87 -7.36
N LYS A 361 18.03 -4.97 -8.29
CA LYS A 361 19.46 -5.12 -7.98
C LYS A 361 20.03 -3.88 -7.28
N ARG A 362 19.49 -2.70 -7.58
CA ARG A 362 19.82 -1.42 -6.95
C ARG A 362 18.54 -0.80 -6.43
N GLY A 363 18.51 -0.45 -5.15
CA GLY A 363 17.39 0.26 -4.55
C GLY A 363 17.44 1.76 -4.86
N ASP A 364 16.31 2.41 -4.74
CA ASP A 364 16.15 3.87 -4.77
C ASP A 364 16.64 4.53 -3.47
N THR A 365 16.51 3.82 -2.36
CA THR A 365 16.93 4.26 -1.03
C THR A 365 17.90 3.24 -0.42
N TRP A 366 19.09 3.70 -0.05
CA TRP A 366 20.16 2.84 0.48
C TRP A 366 19.71 2.03 1.71
N LEU A 367 19.01 2.69 2.64
CA LEU A 367 18.57 2.07 3.91
C LEU A 367 17.59 0.92 3.65
N ILE A 368 16.52 1.17 2.88
CA ILE A 368 15.49 0.16 2.57
C ILE A 368 16.09 -0.98 1.75
N HIS A 369 16.99 -0.67 0.82
CA HIS A 369 17.69 -1.68 0.04
C HIS A 369 18.53 -2.62 0.92
N LYS A 370 19.32 -2.07 1.85
CA LYS A 370 20.11 -2.86 2.81
C LYS A 370 19.21 -3.69 3.72
N GLY A 371 18.10 -3.13 4.18
CA GLY A 371 17.08 -3.87 4.92
C GLY A 371 16.54 -5.06 4.13
N SER A 372 16.13 -4.87 2.87
CA SER A 372 15.63 -5.94 2.01
C SER A 372 16.65 -7.07 1.81
N LEU A 373 17.93 -6.71 1.64
CA LEU A 373 19.00 -7.68 1.46
C LEU A 373 19.22 -8.57 2.70
N SER A 374 18.90 -8.09 3.90
CA SER A 374 19.13 -8.81 5.16
C SER A 374 18.32 -10.12 5.29
N TYR A 375 17.16 -10.20 4.63
CA TYR A 375 16.27 -11.36 4.68
C TYR A 375 16.63 -12.46 3.68
N LEU A 376 17.43 -12.17 2.65
CA LEU A 376 17.63 -13.08 1.52
C LEU A 376 18.34 -14.38 1.90
N SER A 377 19.25 -14.36 2.89
CA SER A 377 19.92 -15.59 3.36
C SER A 377 18.94 -16.62 3.88
N GLU A 378 17.94 -16.17 4.66
CA GLU A 378 16.94 -17.06 5.26
C GLU A 378 15.99 -17.60 4.20
N MET A 379 15.60 -16.75 3.24
CA MET A 379 14.74 -17.16 2.11
C MET A 379 15.43 -18.21 1.22
N MET A 380 16.71 -17.99 0.87
CA MET A 380 17.47 -18.95 0.07
C MET A 380 17.70 -20.29 0.79
N LYS A 381 17.89 -20.28 2.12
CA LYS A 381 18.00 -21.51 2.92
C LYS A 381 16.72 -22.34 2.87
N ALA A 382 15.57 -21.71 2.78
CA ALA A 382 14.28 -22.37 2.60
C ALA A 382 13.99 -22.84 1.16
N GLY A 383 14.88 -22.53 0.20
CA GLY A 383 14.72 -22.94 -1.20
C GLY A 383 14.09 -21.88 -2.11
N VAL A 384 13.81 -20.67 -1.59
CA VAL A 384 13.28 -19.57 -2.41
C VAL A 384 14.34 -19.09 -3.39
N LYS A 385 13.98 -18.98 -4.68
CA LYS A 385 14.84 -18.48 -5.74
C LYS A 385 14.77 -16.95 -5.81
N ILE A 386 15.91 -16.29 -5.61
CA ILE A 386 15.99 -14.82 -5.58
C ILE A 386 16.53 -14.30 -6.91
N TYR A 387 15.76 -13.47 -7.58
CA TYR A 387 16.09 -12.81 -8.84
C TYR A 387 16.32 -11.32 -8.63
N LEU A 388 17.49 -10.80 -9.03
CA LEU A 388 17.85 -9.39 -8.92
C LEU A 388 17.79 -8.71 -10.28
N TYR A 389 16.79 -7.86 -10.49
CA TYR A 389 16.54 -7.16 -11.75
C TYR A 389 17.63 -6.11 -12.06
N LYS A 390 18.18 -6.11 -13.29
CA LYS A 390 19.38 -5.33 -13.65
C LYS A 390 19.13 -4.12 -14.53
N LYS A 391 18.06 -4.10 -15.34
CA LYS A 391 17.83 -3.06 -16.36
C LYS A 391 17.43 -1.70 -15.79
N GLY A 392 17.13 -1.62 -14.49
CA GLY A 392 16.71 -0.38 -13.86
C GLY A 392 16.16 -0.63 -12.47
N PHE A 393 15.21 0.19 -12.05
CA PHE A 393 14.52 0.05 -10.78
C PHE A 393 13.21 -0.72 -10.98
N LEU A 394 13.12 -1.93 -10.40
CA LEU A 394 11.89 -2.70 -10.36
C LEU A 394 11.03 -2.22 -9.20
N HIS A 395 9.89 -1.62 -9.52
CA HIS A 395 8.93 -1.12 -8.53
C HIS A 395 7.57 -1.84 -8.57
N SER A 396 7.47 -2.91 -9.37
CA SER A 396 6.24 -3.71 -9.52
C SER A 396 5.83 -4.39 -8.21
N LYS A 397 4.52 -4.46 -7.96
CA LYS A 397 3.88 -5.22 -6.90
C LYS A 397 2.92 -6.19 -7.54
N LEU A 398 3.50 -7.29 -7.98
CA LEU A 398 2.82 -8.37 -8.71
C LEU A 398 3.00 -9.68 -7.99
N MET A 399 1.95 -10.47 -7.90
CA MET A 399 1.99 -11.85 -7.44
C MET A 399 1.19 -12.72 -8.41
N VAL A 400 1.70 -13.91 -8.71
CA VAL A 400 0.98 -14.94 -9.45
C VAL A 400 1.20 -16.32 -8.84
N CYS A 401 0.15 -17.12 -8.78
CA CYS A 401 0.11 -18.42 -8.15
C CYS A 401 -0.64 -19.42 -9.03
N ASP A 402 0.01 -20.52 -9.38
CA ASP A 402 -0.55 -21.74 -9.97
C ASP A 402 -1.36 -21.58 -11.28
N ASP A 403 -1.14 -20.52 -12.06
CA ASP A 403 -1.90 -20.13 -13.27
C ASP A 403 -3.39 -19.80 -13.00
N GLU A 404 -3.72 -19.43 -11.76
CA GLU A 404 -5.12 -19.35 -11.36
C GLU A 404 -5.44 -18.13 -10.51
N LEU A 405 -4.48 -17.64 -9.71
CA LEU A 405 -4.62 -16.50 -8.83
C LEU A 405 -3.51 -15.51 -9.12
N SER A 406 -3.88 -14.25 -9.22
CA SER A 406 -2.90 -13.17 -9.36
C SER A 406 -3.38 -11.89 -8.70
N THR A 407 -2.44 -11.00 -8.39
CA THR A 407 -2.76 -9.66 -7.90
C THR A 407 -1.79 -8.61 -8.40
N VAL A 408 -2.31 -7.43 -8.66
CA VAL A 408 -1.55 -6.20 -8.95
C VAL A 408 -2.11 -5.09 -8.07
N GLY A 409 -1.23 -4.28 -7.49
CA GLY A 409 -1.69 -3.18 -6.64
C GLY A 409 -0.58 -2.27 -6.16
N SER A 410 -0.83 -1.61 -5.05
CA SER A 410 0.12 -0.69 -4.43
C SER A 410 0.96 -1.33 -3.32
N THR A 411 0.56 -2.50 -2.81
CA THR A 411 1.12 -3.13 -1.61
C THR A 411 2.48 -3.75 -1.86
N ASN A 412 3.53 -3.27 -1.20
CA ASN A 412 4.84 -3.91 -1.15
C ASN A 412 4.85 -5.11 -0.17
N MET A 413 5.85 -5.98 -0.30
CA MET A 413 6.14 -7.03 0.68
C MET A 413 6.97 -6.47 1.84
N ASP A 414 6.46 -5.42 2.50
CA ASP A 414 7.14 -4.77 3.61
C ASP A 414 6.20 -4.47 4.78
N PHE A 415 6.82 -4.28 5.95
CA PHE A 415 6.12 -3.98 7.18
C PHE A 415 5.27 -2.71 7.08
N ARG A 416 5.78 -1.69 6.37
CA ARG A 416 5.11 -0.41 6.22
C ARG A 416 3.80 -0.54 5.44
N SER A 417 3.80 -1.25 4.33
CA SER A 417 2.59 -1.52 3.53
C SER A 417 1.57 -2.34 4.32
N PHE A 418 2.02 -3.27 5.17
CA PHE A 418 1.12 -4.13 5.94
C PHE A 418 0.53 -3.47 7.18
N GLU A 419 1.23 -2.49 7.79
CA GLU A 419 0.87 -1.95 9.09
C GLU A 419 0.55 -0.45 9.11
N HIS A 420 1.08 0.34 8.16
CA HIS A 420 1.07 1.80 8.25
C HIS A 420 0.49 2.52 7.04
N ASN A 421 0.37 1.86 5.91
CA ASN A 421 -0.14 2.49 4.71
C ASN A 421 -1.61 2.12 4.44
N PHE A 422 -2.31 3.05 3.78
CA PHE A 422 -3.52 2.73 3.04
C PHE A 422 -3.08 2.15 1.70
N GLU A 423 -3.46 0.92 1.43
CA GLU A 423 -3.08 0.18 0.23
C GLU A 423 -4.33 -0.30 -0.52
N ALA A 424 -4.16 -0.63 -1.79
CA ALA A 424 -5.21 -1.23 -2.61
C ALA A 424 -4.60 -2.21 -3.61
N ASN A 425 -5.22 -3.37 -3.76
CA ASN A 425 -4.85 -4.40 -4.72
C ASN A 425 -6.08 -4.90 -5.47
N ALA A 426 -5.92 -5.19 -6.76
CA ALA A 426 -6.87 -5.98 -7.53
C ALA A 426 -6.42 -7.44 -7.51
N PHE A 427 -7.30 -8.33 -7.07
CA PHE A 427 -7.11 -9.79 -7.10
C PHE A 427 -7.91 -10.38 -8.25
N PHE A 428 -7.29 -11.27 -9.02
CA PHE A 428 -7.89 -11.93 -10.18
C PHE A 428 -7.85 -13.44 -9.98
N TYR A 429 -8.98 -14.09 -10.23
CA TYR A 429 -9.22 -15.51 -9.99
C TYR A 429 -9.50 -16.23 -11.31
N ASP A 430 -8.75 -15.90 -12.34
CA ASP A 430 -8.87 -16.47 -13.67
C ASP A 430 -7.52 -16.82 -14.28
N LYS A 431 -7.55 -17.82 -15.16
CA LYS A 431 -6.36 -18.38 -15.77
C LYS A 431 -5.69 -17.43 -16.76
N GLU A 432 -6.45 -16.71 -17.56
CA GLU A 432 -5.91 -15.86 -18.63
C GLU A 432 -5.09 -14.71 -18.05
N THR A 433 -5.64 -14.00 -17.06
CA THR A 433 -4.93 -12.92 -16.37
C THR A 433 -3.70 -13.45 -15.60
N ALA A 434 -3.85 -14.61 -14.92
CA ALA A 434 -2.74 -15.21 -14.19
C ALA A 434 -1.60 -15.62 -15.15
N MET A 435 -1.89 -16.19 -16.29
CA MET A 435 -0.89 -16.55 -17.30
C MET A 435 -0.22 -15.31 -17.91
N THR A 436 -0.99 -14.27 -18.23
CA THR A 436 -0.43 -12.99 -18.73
C THR A 436 0.57 -12.40 -17.73
N LEU A 437 0.20 -12.35 -16.44
CA LEU A 437 1.08 -11.83 -15.40
C LEU A 437 2.30 -12.75 -15.13
N LYS A 438 2.15 -14.06 -15.29
CA LYS A 438 3.27 -15.01 -15.25
C LYS A 438 4.24 -14.79 -16.40
N GLU A 439 3.75 -14.59 -17.62
CA GLU A 439 4.58 -14.32 -18.79
C GLU A 439 5.37 -13.03 -18.61
N ILE A 440 4.74 -11.97 -18.06
CA ILE A 440 5.39 -10.72 -17.67
C ILE A 440 6.51 -10.98 -16.65
N PHE A 441 6.23 -11.77 -15.60
CA PHE A 441 7.25 -12.14 -14.61
C PHE A 441 8.43 -12.88 -15.26
N LEU A 442 8.16 -13.85 -16.14
CA LEU A 442 9.19 -14.63 -16.82
C LEU A 442 9.98 -13.81 -17.85
N ALA A 443 9.36 -12.82 -18.48
CA ALA A 443 10.05 -11.86 -19.35
C ALA A 443 11.02 -10.99 -18.54
N ASP A 444 10.58 -10.42 -17.42
CA ASP A 444 11.44 -9.64 -16.51
C ASP A 444 12.57 -10.50 -15.91
N GLN A 445 12.31 -11.79 -15.66
CA GLN A 445 13.30 -12.73 -15.14
C GLN A 445 14.52 -12.89 -16.05
N LYS A 446 14.36 -12.76 -17.37
CA LYS A 446 15.48 -12.82 -18.34
C LYS A 446 16.48 -11.68 -18.10
N ASP A 447 16.01 -10.57 -17.57
CA ASP A 447 16.82 -9.39 -17.24
C ASP A 447 17.34 -9.39 -15.80
N CYS A 448 17.19 -10.51 -15.10
CA CYS A 448 17.65 -10.68 -13.74
C CYS A 448 18.99 -11.40 -13.63
N PHE A 449 19.57 -11.29 -12.45
CA PHE A 449 20.63 -12.15 -11.97
C PHE A 449 20.04 -13.10 -10.91
N LEU A 450 20.17 -14.40 -11.14
CA LEU A 450 19.80 -15.40 -10.13
C LEU A 450 20.85 -15.39 -9.01
N LEU A 451 20.44 -15.04 -7.81
CA LEU A 451 21.33 -14.98 -6.66
C LEU A 451 21.59 -16.40 -6.14
N SER A 452 22.84 -16.84 -6.15
CA SER A 452 23.21 -18.12 -5.56
C SER A 452 23.65 -17.95 -4.10
N ALA A 453 23.30 -18.90 -3.23
CA ALA A 453 23.71 -18.91 -1.82
C ALA A 453 25.25 -18.82 -1.68
N ARG A 454 26.00 -19.54 -2.55
CA ARG A 454 27.46 -19.54 -2.56
C ARG A 454 28.05 -18.14 -2.81
N ILE A 455 27.48 -17.37 -3.73
CA ILE A 455 27.91 -15.98 -4.00
C ILE A 455 27.50 -15.08 -2.82
N TRP A 456 26.30 -15.30 -2.29
CA TRP A 456 25.75 -14.50 -1.22
C TRP A 456 26.52 -14.65 0.10
N GLU A 457 26.99 -15.83 0.42
CA GLU A 457 27.80 -16.11 1.60
C GLU A 457 29.18 -15.41 1.59
N LYS A 458 29.76 -15.20 0.39
CA LYS A 458 31.06 -14.54 0.20
C LYS A 458 31.04 -13.01 0.38
N ARG A 459 29.86 -12.40 0.62
CA ARG A 459 29.79 -10.94 0.85
C ARG A 459 30.55 -10.54 2.12
N SER A 460 31.13 -9.33 2.10
CA SER A 460 31.98 -8.84 3.20
C SER A 460 31.23 -8.82 4.55
N TRP A 461 31.96 -9.04 5.63
CA TRP A 461 31.41 -8.98 6.99
C TRP A 461 30.81 -7.60 7.30
N LYS A 462 31.40 -6.51 6.76
CA LYS A 462 30.85 -5.15 6.87
C LYS A 462 29.41 -5.08 6.32
N ASN A 463 29.16 -5.65 5.16
CA ASN A 463 27.82 -5.71 4.59
C ASN A 463 26.86 -6.51 5.48
N LYS A 464 27.31 -7.67 6.00
CA LYS A 464 26.49 -8.50 6.89
C LYS A 464 26.06 -7.75 8.16
N ILE A 465 27.02 -7.05 8.81
CA ILE A 465 26.70 -6.23 9.99
C ILE A 465 25.75 -5.09 9.63
N THR A 466 26.06 -4.33 8.56
CA THR A 466 25.19 -3.22 8.14
C THR A 466 23.75 -3.69 7.86
N GLU A 467 23.61 -4.80 7.13
CA GLU A 467 22.30 -5.40 6.84
C GLU A 467 21.56 -5.82 8.12
N SER A 468 22.28 -6.43 9.08
CA SER A 468 21.72 -6.85 10.39
C SER A 468 21.30 -5.64 11.24
N VAL A 469 22.10 -4.58 11.27
CA VAL A 469 21.75 -3.35 12.01
C VAL A 469 20.52 -2.68 11.37
N VAL A 470 20.50 -2.56 10.04
CA VAL A 470 19.35 -1.97 9.33
C VAL A 470 18.07 -2.82 9.52
N ARG A 471 18.20 -4.15 9.60
CA ARG A 471 17.06 -5.04 9.89
C ARG A 471 16.36 -4.69 11.22
N LEU A 472 17.11 -4.24 12.23
CA LEU A 472 16.50 -3.80 13.50
C LEU A 472 15.57 -2.59 13.32
N LEU A 473 15.81 -1.81 12.27
CA LEU A 473 15.01 -0.64 11.92
C LEU A 473 13.83 -0.99 11.00
N ALA A 474 13.74 -2.22 10.49
CA ALA A 474 12.69 -2.63 9.54
C ALA A 474 11.25 -2.28 9.98
N PRO A 475 10.87 -2.36 11.27
CA PRO A 475 9.54 -1.95 11.74
C PRO A 475 9.28 -0.44 11.66
N LEU A 476 10.32 0.36 11.42
CA LEU A 476 10.26 1.83 11.31
C LEU A 476 10.38 2.31 9.85
N LEU A 477 10.84 1.43 8.96
CA LEU A 477 11.04 1.68 7.53
C LEU A 477 9.81 1.28 6.74
#